data_83b22ad8b9bb5134d0585cada83faccc
#
_entry.id   83b22ad8b9bb5134d0585cada83faccc
#
_cell.length_a   1.000
_cell.length_b   1.000
_cell.length_c   1.000
_cell.angle_alpha   90.00
_cell.angle_beta   90.00
_cell.angle_gamma   90.00
#
_symmetry.space_group_name_H-M   'P 1'
#
loop_
_entity.id
_entity.type
_entity.pdbx_description
1 polymer ?
#
loop_
_entity_poly.entity_id
_entity_poly.type
_entity_poly.pdbx_seq_one_letter_code
_entity_poly.pdbx_strand_id
1 'polypeptide(L)'
;IICSEKNYKLISTQNFFSNVVIFNNKFKFFNKLKFFFLYLFSKYDASIVFDGKNISTLLIFIIRSNFKFVFIYKKKGFINYIARKVLIFFFKMFNIKYEYLNSRKLIEENNYDNYPEKYKILNKYFVINNTYTYFIDDSFVDKYKHLYGKYIIIHLDEKFDDIKNITTNFQNSIINLQKRTNKLIFLTSFQNKFNYYKKLNFPKLDLIDLENSSYVYSNINIIEDLPILNFHNLIKNSFVNISCHAGYLVHTSLAFKKKTIDIMNESEQIWLNTWVEKTDNYKIIYKSAINDKIDIEDILEKINNEFI
;
A
#
# COMPACT_ATOMS: atom_id res chain seq x y z
N ILE A 1 9.69 16.51 2.68
CA ILE A 1 8.45 15.82 3.06
C ILE A 1 8.48 15.39 4.52
N ILE A 2 7.33 15.40 5.19
CA ILE A 2 7.17 14.87 6.56
C ILE A 2 6.41 13.56 6.46
N CYS A 3 6.96 12.48 6.99
CA CYS A 3 6.37 11.14 6.91
C CYS A 3 6.47 10.37 8.23
N SER A 4 5.76 9.24 8.33
CA SER A 4 5.90 8.31 9.45
C SER A 4 7.20 7.50 9.32
N GLU A 5 7.70 6.99 10.44
CA GLU A 5 8.88 6.11 10.48
C GLU A 5 8.75 4.90 9.53
N LYS A 6 7.54 4.33 9.42
CA LYS A 6 7.26 3.21 8.51
C LYS A 6 7.52 3.54 7.05
N ASN A 7 7.23 4.78 6.64
CA ASN A 7 7.35 5.22 5.26
C ASN A 7 8.72 5.86 4.96
N TYR A 8 9.50 6.17 6.01
CA TYR A 8 10.76 6.90 5.85
C TYR A 8 11.73 6.19 4.90
N LYS A 9 11.97 4.91 5.12
CA LYS A 9 12.91 4.13 4.30
C LYS A 9 12.54 4.14 2.81
N LEU A 10 11.24 4.12 2.50
CA LEU A 10 10.75 4.18 1.13
C LEU A 10 10.89 5.57 0.52
N ILE A 11 10.48 6.60 1.27
CA ILE A 11 10.42 7.97 0.78
C ILE A 11 11.83 8.58 0.70
N SER A 12 12.72 8.26 1.65
CA SER A 12 14.09 8.79 1.69
C SER A 12 14.99 8.31 0.54
N THR A 13 14.60 7.23 -0.14
CA THR A 13 15.32 6.76 -1.33
C THR A 13 14.86 7.45 -2.62
N GLN A 14 13.84 8.31 -2.55
CA GLN A 14 13.35 9.02 -3.72
C GLN A 14 14.12 10.33 -3.91
N ASN A 15 14.90 10.43 -4.97
CA ASN A 15 15.80 11.57 -5.24
C ASN A 15 15.10 12.90 -5.49
N PHE A 16 13.79 12.89 -5.74
CA PHE A 16 13.04 14.13 -5.94
C PHE A 16 12.64 14.84 -4.63
N PHE A 17 12.92 14.25 -3.48
CA PHE A 17 12.74 14.90 -2.18
C PHE A 17 14.07 15.40 -1.62
N SER A 18 14.26 16.70 -1.57
CA SER A 18 15.46 17.31 -1.01
C SER A 18 15.64 17.06 0.50
N ASN A 19 14.53 16.83 1.20
CA ASN A 19 14.56 16.55 2.65
C ASN A 19 13.36 15.71 3.07
N VAL A 20 13.62 14.62 3.79
CA VAL A 20 12.59 13.72 4.33
C VAL A 20 12.73 13.67 5.84
N VAL A 21 11.66 13.99 6.56
CA VAL A 21 11.66 14.12 8.02
C VAL A 21 10.67 13.16 8.64
N ILE A 22 11.12 12.42 9.65
CA ILE A 22 10.27 11.49 10.40
C ILE A 22 9.48 12.26 11.46
N PHE A 23 8.14 12.10 11.43
CA PHE A 23 7.28 12.48 12.53
C PHE A 23 6.70 11.24 13.20
N ASN A 24 7.09 11.00 14.47
CA ASN A 24 6.57 9.88 15.23
C ASN A 24 5.56 10.40 16.27
N ASN A 25 4.32 9.86 16.23
CA ASN A 25 3.27 10.20 17.19
C ASN A 25 3.63 9.82 18.65
N LYS A 26 4.57 8.90 18.85
CA LYS A 26 5.10 8.49 20.15
C LYS A 26 6.17 9.45 20.71
N PHE A 27 6.55 10.49 19.97
CA PHE A 27 7.50 11.46 20.48
C PHE A 27 7.01 12.06 21.79
N LYS A 28 7.94 12.18 22.78
CA LYS A 28 7.69 12.91 24.02
C LYS A 28 7.32 14.36 23.68
N PHE A 29 6.56 15.01 24.56
CA PHE A 29 6.05 16.36 24.35
C PHE A 29 7.12 17.36 23.87
N PHE A 30 8.29 17.37 24.51
CA PHE A 30 9.40 18.25 24.13
C PHE A 30 9.93 18.01 22.72
N ASN A 31 9.98 16.76 22.25
CA ASN A 31 10.41 16.46 20.88
C ASN A 31 9.38 16.92 19.84
N LYS A 32 8.09 16.84 20.17
CA LYS A 32 7.03 17.43 19.34
C LYS A 32 7.15 18.95 19.29
N LEU A 33 7.40 19.59 20.43
CA LEU A 33 7.58 21.04 20.53
C LEU A 33 8.79 21.49 19.71
N LYS A 34 9.95 20.82 19.87
CA LYS A 34 11.16 21.09 19.08
C LYS A 34 10.90 20.95 17.57
N PHE A 35 10.15 19.91 17.17
CA PHE A 35 9.74 19.71 15.79
C PHE A 35 8.89 20.88 15.28
N PHE A 36 7.90 21.32 16.05
CA PHE A 36 7.08 22.48 15.68
C PHE A 36 7.91 23.75 15.52
N PHE A 37 8.84 24.02 16.44
CA PHE A 37 9.72 25.20 16.36
C PHE A 37 10.61 25.20 15.14
N LEU A 38 11.18 24.05 14.76
CA LEU A 38 12.01 23.92 13.55
C LEU A 38 11.26 24.33 12.28
N TYR A 39 9.97 23.96 12.18
CA TYR A 39 9.16 24.24 11.00
C TYR A 39 8.43 25.59 11.05
N LEU A 40 8.28 26.18 12.24
CA LEU A 40 7.70 27.50 12.41
C LEU A 40 8.50 28.60 11.68
N PHE A 41 9.81 28.47 11.67
CA PHE A 41 10.71 29.46 11.07
C PHE A 41 11.09 29.17 9.63
N SER A 42 10.81 27.97 9.14
CA SER A 42 11.06 27.59 7.74
C SER A 42 9.96 28.14 6.84
N LYS A 43 10.35 28.71 5.69
CA LYS A 43 9.43 29.21 4.67
C LYS A 43 9.40 28.24 3.49
N TYR A 44 8.20 27.90 3.04
CA TYR A 44 7.97 26.98 1.94
C TYR A 44 7.09 27.66 0.87
N ASP A 45 7.21 27.23 -0.39
CA ASP A 45 6.31 27.67 -1.44
C ASP A 45 4.91 27.09 -1.26
N ALA A 46 4.81 25.80 -0.92
CA ALA A 46 3.56 25.14 -0.68
C ALA A 46 3.61 24.16 0.52
N SER A 47 2.51 24.02 1.21
CA SER A 47 2.29 23.00 2.26
C SER A 47 0.98 22.28 1.98
N ILE A 48 1.05 20.95 1.87
CA ILE A 48 -0.09 20.11 1.51
C ILE A 48 -0.26 19.00 2.55
N VAL A 49 -1.48 18.83 3.06
CA VAL A 49 -1.86 17.76 3.99
C VAL A 49 -2.74 16.76 3.27
N PHE A 50 -2.23 15.55 3.05
CA PHE A 50 -2.93 14.48 2.35
C PHE A 50 -3.75 13.57 3.27
N ASP A 51 -3.30 13.35 4.50
CA ASP A 51 -3.84 12.32 5.38
C ASP A 51 -5.09 12.75 6.15
N GLY A 52 -5.41 14.05 6.14
CA GLY A 52 -6.57 14.62 6.83
C GLY A 52 -6.62 14.36 8.34
N LYS A 53 -5.48 13.94 8.95
CA LYS A 53 -5.40 13.74 10.41
C LYS A 53 -5.31 15.06 11.16
N ASN A 54 -5.86 15.09 12.36
CA ASN A 54 -5.90 16.32 13.17
C ASN A 54 -4.50 16.93 13.40
N ILE A 55 -3.49 16.11 13.67
CA ILE A 55 -2.12 16.58 13.90
C ILE A 55 -1.53 17.20 12.64
N SER A 56 -1.65 16.52 11.51
CA SER A 56 -1.15 17.02 10.22
C SER A 56 -1.87 18.32 9.82
N THR A 57 -3.17 18.38 10.10
CA THR A 57 -3.98 19.58 9.87
C THR A 57 -3.56 20.74 10.79
N LEU A 58 -3.23 20.48 12.05
CA LEU A 58 -2.70 21.52 12.95
C LEU A 58 -1.33 22.05 12.49
N LEU A 59 -0.46 21.18 11.97
CA LEU A 59 0.83 21.61 11.43
C LEU A 59 0.70 22.66 10.34
N ILE A 60 -0.32 22.60 9.49
CA ILE A 60 -0.46 23.54 8.37
C ILE A 60 -0.73 24.99 8.83
N PHE A 61 -1.32 25.17 10.01
CA PHE A 61 -1.51 26.52 10.57
C PHE A 61 -0.16 27.14 10.99
N ILE A 62 0.76 26.33 11.45
CA ILE A 62 2.04 26.75 12.03
C ILE A 62 3.08 26.96 10.92
N ILE A 63 3.09 26.09 9.90
CA ILE A 63 4.08 26.16 8.81
C ILE A 63 3.87 27.44 8.00
N ARG A 64 4.96 28.18 7.77
CA ARG A 64 4.96 29.38 6.90
C ARG A 64 5.08 28.94 5.45
N SER A 65 4.00 29.08 4.67
CA SER A 65 4.02 28.81 3.24
C SER A 65 3.11 29.76 2.47
N ASN A 66 3.50 30.05 1.22
CA ASN A 66 2.74 30.94 0.33
C ASN A 66 1.41 30.30 -0.07
N PHE A 67 1.40 28.98 -0.25
CA PHE A 67 0.21 28.21 -0.56
C PHE A 67 0.01 27.12 0.51
N LYS A 68 -1.23 26.98 0.98
CA LYS A 68 -1.64 25.96 1.97
C LYS A 68 -2.84 25.19 1.49
N PHE A 69 -2.79 23.87 1.53
CA PHE A 69 -3.87 23.00 1.07
C PHE A 69 -4.08 21.79 2.00
N VAL A 70 -5.34 21.45 2.28
CA VAL A 70 -5.73 20.34 3.15
C VAL A 70 -6.84 19.51 2.53
N PHE A 71 -6.67 18.21 2.52
CA PHE A 71 -7.78 17.28 2.32
C PHE A 71 -8.51 17.02 3.63
N ILE A 72 -9.83 17.20 3.64
CA ILE A 72 -10.68 16.97 4.81
C ILE A 72 -11.59 15.76 4.53
N TYR A 73 -11.56 14.77 5.41
CA TYR A 73 -12.49 13.65 5.31
C TYR A 73 -13.86 13.99 5.90
N LYS A 74 -14.92 13.72 5.13
CA LYS A 74 -16.29 13.82 5.63
C LYS A 74 -16.54 12.67 6.61
N LYS A 75 -17.01 12.98 7.82
CA LYS A 75 -17.43 12.00 8.84
C LYS A 75 -18.88 12.30 9.23
N LYS A 76 -19.69 11.30 9.48
CA LYS A 76 -21.07 11.47 9.99
C LYS A 76 -21.05 11.92 11.46
N GLY A 77 -22.11 12.60 11.89
CA GLY A 77 -22.37 13.01 13.26
C GLY A 77 -22.33 14.51 13.50
N PHE A 78 -23.21 14.98 14.37
CA PHE A 78 -23.43 16.40 14.67
C PHE A 78 -22.17 17.09 15.23
N ILE A 79 -21.49 16.45 16.17
CA ILE A 79 -20.23 16.97 16.74
C ILE A 79 -19.16 17.15 15.65
N ASN A 80 -19.04 16.16 14.77
CA ASN A 80 -18.10 16.25 13.64
C ASN A 80 -18.48 17.37 12.66
N TYR A 81 -19.77 17.63 12.48
CA TYR A 81 -20.25 18.72 11.65
C TYR A 81 -19.86 20.08 12.24
N ILE A 82 -20.09 20.30 13.53
CA ILE A 82 -19.72 21.55 14.22
C ILE A 82 -18.20 21.76 14.19
N ALA A 83 -17.42 20.76 14.58
CA ALA A 83 -15.97 20.83 14.59
C ALA A 83 -15.39 21.20 13.21
N ARG A 84 -16.02 20.73 12.14
CA ARG A 84 -15.63 21.11 10.77
C ARG A 84 -16.01 22.51 10.38
N LYS A 85 -17.19 22.98 10.78
CA LYS A 85 -17.56 24.39 10.54
C LYS A 85 -16.56 25.33 11.18
N VAL A 86 -16.15 25.02 12.41
CA VAL A 86 -15.11 25.77 13.13
C VAL A 86 -13.76 25.67 12.37
N LEU A 87 -13.35 24.47 11.96
CA LEU A 87 -12.11 24.27 11.22
C LEU A 87 -12.11 25.04 9.88
N ILE A 88 -13.20 25.00 9.14
CA ILE A 88 -13.35 25.73 7.87
C ILE A 88 -13.30 27.25 8.11
N PHE A 89 -13.89 27.74 9.18
CA PHE A 89 -13.77 29.13 9.55
C PHE A 89 -12.31 29.55 9.73
N PHE A 90 -11.52 28.75 10.46
CA PHE A 90 -10.09 28.99 10.60
C PHE A 90 -9.35 28.86 9.26
N PHE A 91 -9.69 27.89 8.41
CA PHE A 91 -9.06 27.77 7.09
C PHE A 91 -9.27 29.04 6.25
N LYS A 92 -10.49 29.59 6.26
CA LYS A 92 -10.79 30.85 5.56
C LYS A 92 -9.97 32.02 6.15
N MET A 93 -9.91 32.13 7.48
CA MET A 93 -9.18 33.19 8.18
C MET A 93 -7.66 33.14 7.87
N PHE A 94 -7.09 31.95 7.73
CA PHE A 94 -5.67 31.73 7.43
C PHE A 94 -5.37 31.49 5.93
N ASN A 95 -6.34 31.75 5.05
CA ASN A 95 -6.25 31.53 3.60
C ASN A 95 -5.75 30.11 3.20
N ILE A 96 -6.22 29.09 3.93
CA ILE A 96 -5.92 27.69 3.66
C ILE A 96 -6.98 27.15 2.70
N LYS A 97 -6.55 26.68 1.53
CA LYS A 97 -7.43 25.99 0.58
C LYS A 97 -7.73 24.59 1.10
N TYR A 98 -8.92 24.08 0.82
CA TYR A 98 -9.32 22.74 1.24
C TYR A 98 -10.28 22.09 0.25
N GLU A 99 -10.24 20.76 0.21
CA GLU A 99 -11.20 19.95 -0.50
C GLU A 99 -11.72 18.83 0.39
N TYR A 100 -12.99 18.46 0.18
CA TYR A 100 -13.60 17.38 0.92
C TYR A 100 -13.35 16.04 0.25
N LEU A 101 -12.81 15.09 1.01
CA LEU A 101 -12.80 13.68 0.65
C LEU A 101 -13.89 12.94 1.42
N ASN A 102 -14.54 12.01 0.76
CA ASN A 102 -15.53 11.16 1.42
C ASN A 102 -14.82 10.17 2.37
N SER A 103 -15.40 9.94 3.56
CA SER A 103 -14.92 8.88 4.44
C SER A 103 -15.25 7.50 3.86
N ARG A 104 -14.54 6.46 4.30
CA ARG A 104 -14.80 5.06 3.93
C ARG A 104 -16.29 4.74 3.92
N LYS A 105 -17.00 5.03 5.00
CA LYS A 105 -18.44 4.77 5.13
C LYS A 105 -19.30 5.48 4.09
N LEU A 106 -18.96 6.72 3.72
CA LEU A 106 -19.69 7.47 2.70
C LEU A 106 -19.39 6.97 1.28
N ILE A 107 -18.20 6.44 1.06
CA ILE A 107 -17.80 5.83 -0.21
C ILE A 107 -18.55 4.52 -0.43
N GLU A 108 -18.58 3.66 0.59
CA GLU A 108 -19.30 2.39 0.58
C GLU A 108 -20.81 2.57 0.34
N GLU A 109 -21.42 3.62 0.93
CA GLU A 109 -22.86 3.89 0.80
C GLU A 109 -23.27 4.52 -0.55
N ASN A 110 -22.36 5.17 -1.27
CA ASN A 110 -22.72 6.04 -2.39
C ASN A 110 -21.94 5.76 -3.71
N ASN A 111 -21.20 4.68 -3.81
CA ASN A 111 -20.44 4.30 -5.01
C ASN A 111 -19.57 5.44 -5.61
N TYR A 112 -18.83 6.15 -4.78
CA TYR A 112 -17.99 7.25 -5.26
C TYR A 112 -16.75 6.78 -6.04
N ASP A 113 -16.28 7.68 -6.91
CA ASP A 113 -15.13 7.46 -7.79
C ASP A 113 -13.82 7.11 -7.09
N ASN A 114 -12.91 6.54 -7.85
CA ASN A 114 -11.59 6.08 -7.44
C ASN A 114 -10.78 7.18 -6.73
N TYR A 115 -10.19 6.83 -5.59
CA TYR A 115 -9.41 7.76 -4.75
C TYR A 115 -8.17 8.36 -5.45
N PRO A 116 -7.38 7.64 -6.24
CA PRO A 116 -6.27 8.22 -7.00
C PRO A 116 -6.70 9.36 -7.92
N GLU A 117 -7.91 9.33 -8.49
CA GLU A 117 -8.41 10.40 -9.35
C GLU A 117 -8.66 11.70 -8.59
N LYS A 118 -8.91 11.62 -7.28
CA LYS A 118 -9.14 12.80 -6.44
C LYS A 118 -7.87 13.60 -6.19
N TYR A 119 -6.70 12.99 -6.29
CA TYR A 119 -5.44 13.73 -6.27
C TYR A 119 -5.26 14.59 -7.51
N LYS A 120 -5.95 14.31 -8.62
CA LYS A 120 -6.02 15.18 -9.80
C LYS A 120 -6.62 16.54 -9.48
N ILE A 121 -7.36 16.67 -8.37
CA ILE A 121 -7.84 17.97 -7.87
C ILE A 121 -6.68 18.93 -7.62
N LEU A 122 -5.52 18.43 -7.24
CA LEU A 122 -4.33 19.27 -7.08
C LEU A 122 -3.87 19.90 -8.38
N ASN A 123 -4.23 19.35 -9.56
CA ASN A 123 -3.93 19.95 -10.86
C ASN A 123 -4.64 21.31 -11.05
N LYS A 124 -5.69 21.61 -10.28
CA LYS A 124 -6.31 22.93 -10.25
C LYS A 124 -5.39 24.01 -9.65
N TYR A 125 -4.41 23.60 -8.86
CA TYR A 125 -3.52 24.47 -8.10
C TYR A 125 -2.07 24.36 -8.52
N PHE A 126 -1.67 23.23 -9.08
CA PHE A 126 -0.31 22.92 -9.50
C PHE A 126 -0.33 22.25 -10.87
N VAL A 127 0.65 22.57 -11.71
CA VAL A 127 0.92 21.79 -12.91
C VAL A 127 1.62 20.50 -12.47
N ILE A 128 0.83 19.45 -12.23
CA ILE A 128 1.36 18.12 -11.91
C ILE A 128 1.42 17.35 -13.23
N ASN A 129 2.62 16.98 -13.66
CA ASN A 129 2.76 16.05 -14.77
C ASN A 129 2.11 14.73 -14.40
N ASN A 130 1.10 14.32 -15.16
CA ASN A 130 0.25 13.16 -14.88
C ASN A 130 0.95 11.79 -15.03
N THR A 131 2.25 11.77 -15.19
CA THR A 131 3.01 10.53 -15.22
C THR A 131 3.28 10.09 -13.78
N TYR A 132 2.44 9.21 -13.28
CA TYR A 132 2.74 8.38 -12.12
C TYR A 132 3.89 7.44 -12.49
N THR A 133 5.10 7.94 -12.45
CA THR A 133 6.26 7.09 -12.47
C THR A 133 6.66 6.85 -11.03
N TYR A 134 6.52 5.62 -10.58
CA TYR A 134 7.13 5.18 -9.34
C TYR A 134 8.64 5.15 -9.61
N PHE A 135 9.32 6.22 -9.25
CA PHE A 135 10.77 6.26 -9.36
C PHE A 135 11.37 5.42 -8.25
N ILE A 136 11.74 4.20 -8.58
CA ILE A 136 12.90 3.62 -7.92
C ILE A 136 14.07 4.24 -8.66
N ASP A 137 14.92 4.92 -7.89
CA ASP A 137 16.17 5.46 -8.37
C ASP A 137 16.88 4.47 -9.31
N ASP A 138 17.32 4.92 -10.48
CA ASP A 138 18.10 4.10 -11.42
C ASP A 138 19.44 3.61 -10.78
N SER A 139 19.90 4.26 -9.71
CA SER A 139 20.99 3.77 -8.87
C SER A 139 20.62 2.54 -8.04
N PHE A 140 19.31 2.19 -7.99
CA PHE A 140 18.85 1.01 -7.30
C PHE A 140 19.19 -0.23 -8.14
N VAL A 141 20.26 -0.90 -7.76
CA VAL A 141 20.70 -2.14 -8.43
C VAL A 141 19.58 -3.15 -8.38
N ASP A 142 19.10 -3.57 -9.55
CA ASP A 142 18.08 -4.61 -9.68
C ASP A 142 18.71 -5.99 -9.41
N LYS A 143 18.87 -6.31 -8.14
CA LYS A 143 19.53 -7.51 -7.66
C LYS A 143 18.85 -8.81 -8.09
N TYR A 144 17.57 -8.76 -8.42
CA TYR A 144 16.76 -9.94 -8.75
C TYR A 144 16.41 -10.04 -10.23
N LYS A 145 17.07 -9.27 -11.08
CA LYS A 145 16.84 -9.28 -12.53
C LYS A 145 17.01 -10.68 -13.15
N HIS A 146 17.92 -11.51 -12.62
CA HIS A 146 18.14 -12.89 -13.08
C HIS A 146 16.91 -13.80 -12.86
N LEU A 147 15.99 -13.41 -11.95
CA LEU A 147 14.73 -14.10 -11.66
C LEU A 147 13.52 -13.51 -12.41
N TYR A 148 13.73 -12.54 -13.30
CA TYR A 148 12.66 -11.83 -13.99
C TYR A 148 11.63 -12.80 -14.63
N GLY A 149 10.37 -12.67 -14.24
CA GLY A 149 9.24 -13.46 -14.76
C GLY A 149 9.25 -14.95 -14.40
N LYS A 150 10.18 -15.42 -13.56
CA LYS A 150 10.33 -16.84 -13.22
C LYS A 150 9.52 -17.28 -12.01
N TYR A 151 8.94 -16.36 -11.25
CA TYR A 151 8.27 -16.67 -9.99
C TYR A 151 6.98 -15.89 -9.78
N ILE A 152 6.15 -16.46 -8.90
CA ILE A 152 4.92 -15.88 -8.37
C ILE A 152 5.19 -15.48 -6.92
N ILE A 153 4.72 -14.30 -6.51
CA ILE A 153 4.70 -13.89 -5.11
C ILE A 153 3.30 -14.12 -4.54
N ILE A 154 3.23 -14.79 -3.39
CA ILE A 154 2.03 -14.83 -2.55
C ILE A 154 2.40 -14.17 -1.23
N HIS A 155 1.87 -12.95 -0.99
CA HIS A 155 2.14 -12.20 0.22
C HIS A 155 1.13 -12.54 1.30
N LEU A 156 1.59 -13.25 2.32
CA LEU A 156 0.77 -13.76 3.40
C LEU A 156 0.61 -12.69 4.51
N ASP A 157 -0.61 -12.41 4.88
CA ASP A 157 -0.98 -11.57 6.01
C ASP A 157 -2.17 -12.16 6.79
N GLU A 158 -2.59 -11.49 7.87
CA GLU A 158 -3.70 -11.94 8.72
C GLU A 158 -5.04 -12.09 7.99
N LYS A 159 -5.17 -11.53 6.79
CA LYS A 159 -6.41 -11.57 6.01
C LYS A 159 -6.63 -12.89 5.29
N PHE A 160 -5.58 -13.69 5.15
CA PHE A 160 -5.72 -15.06 4.68
C PHE A 160 -6.44 -15.96 5.68
N ASP A 161 -6.38 -15.67 6.98
CA ASP A 161 -7.05 -16.44 8.03
C ASP A 161 -8.59 -16.49 7.85
N ASP A 162 -9.15 -15.53 7.10
CA ASP A 162 -10.59 -15.48 6.80
C ASP A 162 -11.03 -16.45 5.68
N ILE A 163 -10.11 -17.10 4.98
CA ILE A 163 -10.40 -18.03 3.90
C ILE A 163 -10.75 -19.39 4.46
N LYS A 164 -11.79 -20.06 3.89
CA LYS A 164 -12.18 -21.39 4.29
C LYS A 164 -11.06 -22.40 3.98
N ASN A 165 -10.87 -23.38 4.86
CA ASN A 165 -9.89 -24.46 4.74
C ASN A 165 -8.42 -24.01 4.57
N ILE A 166 -8.12 -22.73 4.87
CA ILE A 166 -6.75 -22.22 4.75
C ILE A 166 -5.76 -23.04 5.60
N THR A 167 -6.19 -23.53 6.76
CA THR A 167 -5.32 -24.25 7.69
C THR A 167 -5.08 -25.71 7.29
N THR A 168 -5.95 -26.31 6.49
CA THR A 168 -5.88 -27.72 6.11
C THR A 168 -5.34 -27.92 4.70
N ASN A 169 -5.77 -27.11 3.76
CA ASN A 169 -5.53 -27.33 2.34
C ASN A 169 -4.49 -26.39 1.74
N PHE A 170 -4.10 -25.30 2.42
CA PHE A 170 -3.26 -24.26 1.83
C PHE A 170 -1.93 -24.77 1.28
N GLN A 171 -1.23 -25.63 2.02
CA GLN A 171 0.04 -26.18 1.56
C GLN A 171 -0.12 -27.00 0.26
N ASN A 172 -1.12 -27.86 0.21
CA ASN A 172 -1.40 -28.69 -0.97
C ASN A 172 -1.84 -27.83 -2.16
N SER A 173 -2.65 -26.82 -1.91
CA SER A 173 -3.12 -25.89 -2.94
C SER A 173 -1.98 -25.07 -3.56
N ILE A 174 -0.99 -24.64 -2.77
CA ILE A 174 0.21 -23.99 -3.28
C ILE A 174 1.06 -24.93 -4.10
N ILE A 175 1.23 -26.20 -3.66
CA ILE A 175 1.94 -27.23 -4.43
C ILE A 175 1.26 -27.47 -5.78
N ASN A 176 -0.07 -27.54 -5.80
CA ASN A 176 -0.84 -27.69 -7.03
C ASN A 176 -0.68 -26.48 -7.96
N LEU A 177 -0.76 -25.26 -7.43
CA LEU A 177 -0.51 -24.04 -8.19
C LEU A 177 0.89 -24.07 -8.80
N GLN A 178 1.92 -24.44 -8.04
CA GLN A 178 3.29 -24.54 -8.53
C GLN A 178 3.41 -25.54 -9.68
N LYS A 179 2.84 -26.74 -9.53
CA LYS A 179 2.86 -27.78 -10.57
C LYS A 179 2.19 -27.34 -11.87
N ARG A 180 1.04 -26.66 -11.78
CA ARG A 180 0.29 -26.18 -12.94
C ARG A 180 1.00 -25.04 -13.66
N THR A 181 1.62 -24.13 -12.91
CA THR A 181 2.27 -22.94 -13.48
C THR A 181 3.69 -23.18 -13.94
N ASN A 182 4.34 -24.20 -13.41
CA ASN A 182 5.77 -24.45 -13.55
C ASN A 182 6.65 -23.23 -13.21
N LYS A 183 6.16 -22.37 -12.28
CA LYS A 183 6.87 -21.20 -11.78
C LYS A 183 7.35 -21.45 -10.37
N LEU A 184 8.44 -20.80 -9.97
CA LEU A 184 8.81 -20.74 -8.56
C LEU A 184 7.71 -19.99 -7.80
N ILE A 185 7.46 -20.35 -6.54
CA ILE A 185 6.56 -19.62 -5.67
C ILE A 185 7.35 -19.07 -4.48
N PHE A 186 7.27 -17.76 -4.28
CA PHE A 186 7.80 -17.09 -3.10
C PHE A 186 6.66 -16.68 -2.18
N LEU A 187 6.59 -17.34 -1.03
CA LEU A 187 5.68 -16.98 0.05
C LEU A 187 6.35 -15.92 0.90
N THR A 188 5.83 -14.70 0.87
CA THR A 188 6.43 -13.58 1.60
C THR A 188 5.54 -13.16 2.76
N SER A 189 6.14 -12.72 3.87
CA SER A 189 5.42 -12.19 5.02
C SER A 189 6.25 -11.14 5.76
N PHE A 190 5.55 -10.19 6.42
CA PHE A 190 6.16 -9.25 7.35
C PHE A 190 5.69 -9.52 8.77
N GLN A 191 6.64 -9.68 9.71
CA GLN A 191 6.37 -9.79 11.15
C GLN A 191 5.50 -11.01 11.53
N ASN A 192 5.55 -12.10 10.78
CA ASN A 192 4.79 -13.33 11.06
C ASN A 192 3.30 -13.07 11.37
N LYS A 193 2.67 -12.15 10.66
CA LYS A 193 1.26 -11.75 10.91
C LYS A 193 0.26 -12.82 10.53
N PHE A 194 0.67 -13.80 9.76
CA PHE A 194 -0.15 -14.91 9.33
C PHE A 194 0.05 -16.09 10.28
N ASN A 195 -0.97 -16.42 11.07
CA ASN A 195 -0.87 -17.46 12.12
C ASN A 195 -0.56 -18.86 11.57
N TYR A 196 -1.02 -19.15 10.36
CA TYR A 196 -0.81 -20.42 9.70
C TYR A 196 0.61 -20.59 9.14
N TYR A 197 1.30 -19.52 8.88
CA TYR A 197 2.63 -19.48 8.29
C TYR A 197 3.64 -20.40 8.99
N LYS A 198 3.59 -20.47 10.32
CA LYS A 198 4.47 -21.31 11.14
C LYS A 198 4.31 -22.83 10.88
N LYS A 199 3.20 -23.23 10.25
CA LYS A 199 2.89 -24.64 9.95
C LYS A 199 3.28 -25.03 8.53
N LEU A 200 3.69 -24.09 7.68
CA LEU A 200 4.10 -24.39 6.31
C LEU A 200 5.47 -25.03 6.32
N ASN A 201 5.57 -26.21 5.70
CA ASN A 201 6.80 -26.97 5.63
C ASN A 201 7.51 -26.74 4.27
N PHE A 202 7.95 -25.48 4.05
CA PHE A 202 8.75 -25.11 2.89
C PHE A 202 10.09 -24.54 3.33
N PRO A 203 11.15 -24.64 2.52
CA PRO A 203 12.46 -24.08 2.84
C PRO A 203 12.38 -22.56 2.95
N LYS A 204 13.14 -22.01 3.89
CA LYS A 204 13.30 -20.55 4.05
C LYS A 204 14.52 -20.11 3.24
N LEU A 205 14.37 -18.97 2.57
CA LEU A 205 15.44 -18.26 1.90
C LEU A 205 15.81 -16.99 2.64
N ASP A 206 17.08 -16.70 2.73
CA ASP A 206 17.57 -15.41 3.17
C ASP A 206 17.88 -14.47 1.98
N LEU A 207 18.33 -13.27 2.28
CA LEU A 207 18.67 -12.26 1.28
C LEU A 207 19.87 -12.66 0.42
N ILE A 208 20.86 -13.35 1.02
CA ILE A 208 22.07 -13.75 0.31
C ILE A 208 21.73 -14.78 -0.75
N ASP A 209 20.88 -15.74 -0.40
CA ASP A 209 20.40 -16.75 -1.34
C ASP A 209 19.64 -16.14 -2.51
N LEU A 210 18.75 -15.16 -2.23
CA LEU A 210 18.01 -14.48 -3.27
C LEU A 210 18.88 -13.64 -4.22
N GLU A 211 19.96 -13.07 -3.72
CA GLU A 211 20.89 -12.25 -4.51
C GLU A 211 21.89 -13.12 -5.32
N ASN A 212 22.04 -14.37 -4.94
CA ASN A 212 23.00 -15.26 -5.57
C ASN A 212 22.40 -15.97 -6.80
N SER A 213 22.80 -15.56 -7.99
CA SER A 213 22.31 -16.12 -9.26
C SER A 213 22.63 -17.58 -9.49
N SER A 214 23.61 -18.14 -8.78
CA SER A 214 23.98 -19.57 -8.82
C SER A 214 23.22 -20.44 -7.82
N TYR A 215 22.41 -19.83 -6.96
CA TYR A 215 21.61 -20.58 -5.99
C TYR A 215 20.52 -21.41 -6.67
N VAL A 216 20.39 -22.67 -6.26
CA VAL A 216 19.32 -23.56 -6.75
C VAL A 216 18.10 -23.42 -5.84
N TYR A 217 17.09 -22.71 -6.32
CA TYR A 217 15.86 -22.52 -5.57
C TYR A 217 15.03 -23.80 -5.50
N SER A 218 14.44 -24.08 -4.35
CA SER A 218 13.31 -24.98 -4.26
C SER A 218 12.12 -24.41 -5.07
N ASN A 219 11.23 -25.27 -5.53
CA ASN A 219 10.06 -24.83 -6.29
C ASN A 219 9.14 -23.87 -5.50
N ILE A 220 9.12 -24.01 -4.17
CA ILE A 220 8.35 -23.18 -3.25
C ILE A 220 9.27 -22.78 -2.10
N ASN A 221 9.37 -21.49 -1.82
CA ASN A 221 10.25 -20.96 -0.79
C ASN A 221 9.55 -19.91 0.05
N ILE A 222 9.94 -19.82 1.32
CA ILE A 222 9.46 -18.81 2.28
C ILE A 222 10.51 -17.72 2.42
N ILE A 223 10.08 -16.46 2.36
CA ILE A 223 10.93 -15.27 2.52
C ILE A 223 10.29 -14.35 3.56
N GLU A 224 10.95 -14.21 4.70
CA GLU A 224 10.46 -13.41 5.83
C GLU A 224 11.16 -12.07 5.90
N ASP A 225 10.41 -11.06 6.34
CA ASP A 225 10.91 -9.75 6.77
C ASP A 225 11.91 -9.06 5.83
N LEU A 226 11.71 -9.23 4.52
CA LEU A 226 12.53 -8.52 3.54
C LEU A 226 12.55 -7.02 3.81
N PRO A 227 13.73 -6.38 3.74
CA PRO A 227 13.80 -4.93 3.68
C PRO A 227 12.92 -4.41 2.53
N ILE A 228 12.25 -3.28 2.76
CA ILE A 228 11.22 -2.78 1.84
C ILE A 228 11.73 -2.60 0.41
N LEU A 229 12.97 -2.19 0.22
CA LEU A 229 13.58 -2.01 -1.10
C LEU A 229 13.85 -3.35 -1.80
N ASN A 230 14.25 -4.37 -1.05
CA ASN A 230 14.43 -5.72 -1.58
C ASN A 230 13.07 -6.32 -1.98
N PHE A 231 12.03 -6.07 -1.19
CA PHE A 231 10.68 -6.49 -1.53
C PHE A 231 10.16 -5.79 -2.80
N HIS A 232 10.46 -4.50 -2.99
CA HIS A 232 10.17 -3.78 -4.24
C HIS A 232 10.81 -4.44 -5.46
N ASN A 233 12.11 -4.78 -5.35
CA ASN A 233 12.82 -5.48 -6.42
C ASN A 233 12.19 -6.83 -6.73
N LEU A 234 11.82 -7.55 -5.68
CA LEU A 234 11.15 -8.83 -5.83
C LEU A 234 9.82 -8.64 -6.59
N ILE A 235 8.99 -7.68 -6.18
CA ILE A 235 7.73 -7.36 -6.86
C ILE A 235 7.95 -6.97 -8.32
N LYS A 236 8.94 -6.11 -8.60
CA LYS A 236 9.27 -5.63 -9.95
C LYS A 236 9.60 -6.77 -10.91
N ASN A 237 10.28 -7.82 -10.43
CA ASN A 237 10.76 -8.92 -11.25
C ASN A 237 9.82 -10.15 -11.28
N SER A 238 8.73 -10.13 -10.52
CA SER A 238 7.76 -11.24 -10.48
C SER A 238 7.03 -11.43 -11.81
N PHE A 239 6.47 -12.63 -11.98
CA PHE A 239 5.49 -12.92 -13.04
C PHE A 239 4.10 -12.40 -12.65
N VAL A 240 3.66 -12.77 -11.44
CA VAL A 240 2.36 -12.36 -10.86
C VAL A 240 2.51 -12.15 -9.36
N ASN A 241 1.76 -11.21 -8.81
CA ASN A 241 1.72 -10.92 -7.38
C ASN A 241 0.32 -11.16 -6.83
N ILE A 242 0.22 -11.90 -5.73
CA ILE A 242 -1.03 -12.30 -5.08
C ILE A 242 -1.03 -11.79 -3.64
N SER A 243 -2.10 -11.13 -3.23
CA SER A 243 -2.28 -10.58 -1.88
C SER A 243 -3.74 -10.67 -1.43
N CYS A 244 -3.97 -10.48 -0.15
CA CYS A 244 -5.29 -10.22 0.41
C CYS A 244 -5.40 -8.74 0.80
N HIS A 245 -6.50 -8.09 0.39
CA HIS A 245 -6.85 -6.71 0.75
C HIS A 245 -5.87 -5.61 0.35
N ALA A 246 -5.79 -5.29 -0.94
CA ALA A 246 -5.21 -4.04 -1.47
C ALA A 246 -4.11 -3.40 -0.61
N GLY A 247 -3.18 -4.21 -0.11
CA GLY A 247 -2.09 -3.76 0.74
C GLY A 247 -0.93 -3.17 -0.08
N TYR A 248 0.17 -2.98 0.59
CA TYR A 248 1.40 -2.46 0.01
C TYR A 248 1.85 -3.19 -1.27
N LEU A 249 1.73 -4.53 -1.31
CA LEU A 249 2.07 -5.34 -2.47
C LEU A 249 1.23 -4.93 -3.69
N VAL A 250 -0.09 -4.76 -3.53
CA VAL A 250 -0.98 -4.41 -4.64
C VAL A 250 -0.59 -3.07 -5.24
N HIS A 251 -0.45 -2.02 -4.44
CA HIS A 251 -0.08 -0.69 -4.92
C HIS A 251 1.29 -0.67 -5.61
N THR A 252 2.28 -1.36 -5.02
CA THR A 252 3.62 -1.45 -5.60
C THR A 252 3.63 -2.24 -6.91
N SER A 253 2.89 -3.34 -6.97
CA SER A 253 2.77 -4.17 -8.18
C SER A 253 2.17 -3.37 -9.34
N LEU A 254 1.11 -2.61 -9.08
CA LEU A 254 0.45 -1.78 -10.09
C LEU A 254 1.37 -0.63 -10.56
N ALA A 255 2.13 -0.03 -9.63
CA ALA A 255 3.12 0.98 -9.98
C ALA A 255 4.19 0.44 -10.95
N PHE A 256 4.57 -0.84 -10.82
CA PHE A 256 5.46 -1.55 -11.74
C PHE A 256 4.73 -2.19 -12.94
N LYS A 257 3.44 -1.93 -13.11
CA LYS A 257 2.60 -2.52 -14.16
C LYS A 257 2.66 -4.07 -14.17
N LYS A 258 2.74 -4.67 -12.99
CA LYS A 258 2.78 -6.12 -12.83
C LYS A 258 1.37 -6.69 -12.68
N LYS A 259 1.17 -7.90 -13.23
CA LYS A 259 -0.06 -8.66 -12.99
C LYS A 259 -0.27 -8.85 -11.50
N THR A 260 -1.45 -8.51 -11.02
CA THR A 260 -1.76 -8.46 -9.59
C THR A 260 -3.13 -9.05 -9.33
N ILE A 261 -3.18 -9.98 -8.40
CA ILE A 261 -4.41 -10.59 -7.91
C ILE A 261 -4.63 -10.16 -6.48
N ASP A 262 -5.78 -9.58 -6.22
CA ASP A 262 -6.19 -9.16 -4.89
C ASP A 262 -7.38 -10.01 -4.42
N ILE A 263 -7.18 -10.75 -3.33
CA ILE A 263 -8.20 -11.60 -2.72
C ILE A 263 -8.92 -10.77 -1.67
N MET A 264 -10.23 -10.55 -1.81
CA MET A 264 -10.97 -9.68 -0.91
C MET A 264 -12.40 -10.14 -0.64
N ASN A 265 -13.03 -9.56 0.36
CA ASN A 265 -14.46 -9.71 0.56
C ASN A 265 -15.23 -8.84 -0.44
N GLU A 266 -16.32 -9.35 -0.97
CA GLU A 266 -17.18 -8.60 -1.89
C GLU A 266 -17.68 -7.28 -1.28
N SER A 267 -18.00 -7.28 0.01
CA SER A 267 -18.41 -6.07 0.75
C SER A 267 -17.34 -4.96 0.81
N GLU A 268 -16.08 -5.29 0.56
CA GLU A 268 -14.96 -4.33 0.60
C GLU A 268 -14.61 -3.77 -0.79
N GLN A 269 -15.17 -4.34 -1.85
CA GLN A 269 -14.86 -3.96 -3.23
C GLN A 269 -15.07 -2.46 -3.48
N ILE A 270 -16.17 -1.91 -3.02
CA ILE A 270 -16.50 -0.49 -3.22
C ILE A 270 -15.41 0.40 -2.61
N TRP A 271 -14.99 0.06 -1.40
CA TRP A 271 -13.92 0.79 -0.72
C TRP A 271 -12.57 0.65 -1.43
N LEU A 272 -12.21 -0.56 -1.81
CA LEU A 272 -10.92 -0.86 -2.43
C LEU A 272 -10.82 -0.27 -3.84
N ASN A 273 -11.90 -0.28 -4.61
CA ASN A 273 -11.99 0.40 -5.91
C ASN A 273 -11.69 1.92 -5.82
N THR A 274 -11.81 2.52 -4.64
CA THR A 274 -11.45 3.93 -4.44
C THR A 274 -9.96 4.17 -4.28
N TRP A 275 -9.19 3.12 -3.95
CA TRP A 275 -7.76 3.19 -3.67
C TRP A 275 -6.88 2.60 -4.76
N VAL A 276 -7.44 1.71 -5.57
CA VAL A 276 -6.73 0.95 -6.59
C VAL A 276 -7.20 1.40 -7.96
N GLU A 277 -6.24 1.74 -8.82
CA GLU A 277 -6.54 2.06 -10.21
C GLU A 277 -6.97 0.80 -10.96
N LYS A 278 -8.08 0.88 -11.69
CA LYS A 278 -8.53 -0.22 -12.56
C LYS A 278 -7.63 -0.31 -13.78
N THR A 279 -6.91 -1.39 -13.89
CA THR A 279 -6.04 -1.71 -15.04
C THR A 279 -6.25 -3.16 -15.45
N ASP A 280 -5.87 -3.51 -16.68
CA ASP A 280 -5.93 -4.90 -17.16
C ASP A 280 -5.00 -5.83 -16.36
N ASN A 281 -4.02 -5.25 -15.67
CA ASN A 281 -3.09 -5.99 -14.81
C ASN A 281 -3.65 -6.26 -13.40
N TYR A 282 -4.82 -5.77 -13.05
CA TYR A 282 -5.42 -5.92 -11.72
C TYR A 282 -6.70 -6.75 -11.78
N LYS A 283 -6.69 -7.86 -11.05
CA LYS A 283 -7.84 -8.76 -10.94
C LYS A 283 -8.23 -8.98 -9.48
N ILE A 284 -9.52 -9.11 -9.25
CA ILE A 284 -10.09 -9.36 -7.93
C ILE A 284 -10.66 -10.77 -7.89
N ILE A 285 -10.37 -11.49 -6.80
CA ILE A 285 -11.01 -12.74 -6.47
C ILE A 285 -11.69 -12.59 -5.11
N TYR A 286 -12.99 -12.87 -5.08
CA TYR A 286 -13.74 -12.79 -3.83
C TYR A 286 -13.58 -14.04 -3.00
N LYS A 287 -13.24 -13.89 -1.71
CA LYS A 287 -13.13 -14.98 -0.72
C LYS A 287 -14.43 -15.27 0.03
N SER A 288 -15.50 -14.51 -0.26
CA SER A 288 -16.85 -14.74 0.28
C SER A 288 -17.86 -14.71 -0.85
N ALA A 289 -18.59 -15.80 -1.08
CA ALA A 289 -19.92 -15.73 -1.68
C ALA A 289 -20.90 -15.19 -0.61
N ILE A 290 -22.06 -14.69 -1.04
CA ILE A 290 -23.02 -13.93 -0.20
C ILE A 290 -23.36 -14.62 1.14
N ASN A 291 -23.17 -15.94 1.29
CA ASN A 291 -23.43 -16.68 2.55
C ASN A 291 -22.32 -17.67 2.93
N ASP A 292 -21.29 -17.90 2.11
CA ASP A 292 -20.26 -18.90 2.39
C ASP A 292 -18.87 -18.39 2.02
N LYS A 293 -17.88 -18.71 2.86
CA LYS A 293 -16.47 -18.47 2.52
C LYS A 293 -16.06 -19.42 1.40
N ILE A 294 -15.38 -18.88 0.38
CA ILE A 294 -14.81 -19.68 -0.71
C ILE A 294 -13.61 -20.48 -0.17
N ASP A 295 -13.46 -21.72 -0.63
CA ASP A 295 -12.32 -22.57 -0.30
C ASP A 295 -11.03 -22.03 -0.93
N ILE A 296 -9.91 -22.26 -0.26
CA ILE A 296 -8.61 -21.85 -0.77
C ILE A 296 -8.27 -22.54 -2.10
N GLU A 297 -8.73 -23.77 -2.31
CA GLU A 297 -8.53 -24.49 -3.56
C GLU A 297 -9.24 -23.80 -4.73
N ASP A 298 -10.49 -23.41 -4.55
CA ASP A 298 -11.28 -22.66 -5.55
C ASP A 298 -10.62 -21.32 -5.89
N ILE A 299 -10.07 -20.63 -4.89
CA ILE A 299 -9.36 -19.35 -5.09
C ILE A 299 -8.13 -19.57 -5.99
N LEU A 300 -7.30 -20.57 -5.67
CA LEU A 300 -6.07 -20.83 -6.42
C LEU A 300 -6.36 -21.40 -7.81
N GLU A 301 -7.45 -22.12 -7.98
CA GLU A 301 -7.90 -22.57 -9.30
C GLU A 301 -8.33 -21.39 -10.18
N LYS A 302 -9.10 -20.45 -9.67
CA LYS A 302 -9.45 -19.21 -10.38
C LYS A 302 -8.20 -18.41 -10.77
N ILE A 303 -7.22 -18.31 -9.87
CA ILE A 303 -5.93 -17.68 -10.17
C ILE A 303 -5.26 -18.33 -11.38
N ASN A 304 -5.24 -19.64 -11.40
CA ASN A 304 -4.63 -20.38 -12.51
C ASN A 304 -5.34 -20.12 -13.85
N ASN A 305 -6.67 -20.12 -13.86
CA ASN A 305 -7.46 -19.97 -15.08
C ASN A 305 -7.44 -18.53 -15.64
N GLU A 306 -7.24 -17.51 -14.80
CA GLU A 306 -7.28 -16.12 -15.26
C GLU A 306 -5.92 -15.55 -15.71
N PHE A 307 -4.80 -16.15 -15.32
CA PHE A 307 -3.48 -15.53 -15.50
C PHE A 307 -2.42 -16.42 -16.14
N ILE A 308 -2.72 -17.69 -16.35
CA ILE A 308 -1.78 -18.69 -16.81
C ILE A 308 -2.32 -19.40 -18.03
#